data_816424d0df9ddf4625abfb720a8c6a53
#
_entry.id   816424d0df9ddf4625abfb720a8c6a53
#
_cell.length_a   1.000
_cell.length_b   1.000
_cell.length_c   1.000
_cell.angle_alpha   90.00
_cell.angle_beta   90.00
_cell.angle_gamma   90.00
#
_symmetry.space_group_name_H-M   'P 1'
#
loop_
_entity.id
_entity.type
_entity.pdbx_description
1 polymer ?
#
loop_
_entity_poly.entity_id
_entity_poly.type
_entity_poly.pdbx_seq_one_letter_code
_entity_poly.pdbx_strand_id
1 'polypeptide(L)'
;MPISDHVATVVAEVRERIAAARERGGHGQDVTLIAVTKTHGPDAVMAAWHAGVHDVGENKVQEAESKRAQVTVPVRWHLVGHLQRNKAKNAAKFDLVHSLDSERLAVALNDAAGEAQRVLEVLVQVNVSGEGTKSGFALHELPTVAERLH
;
A
#
# COMPACT_ATOMS: atom_id res chain seq x y z
N MET A 1 13.34 -24.96 6.15
CA MET A 1 11.88 -24.68 6.14
C MET A 1 11.55 -23.94 4.85
N PRO A 2 10.60 -24.41 4.06
CA PRO A 2 10.14 -23.67 2.88
C PRO A 2 9.67 -22.26 3.25
N ILE A 3 9.79 -21.31 2.32
CA ILE A 3 9.34 -19.91 2.57
C ILE A 3 7.86 -19.84 2.97
N SER A 4 7.03 -20.74 2.40
CA SER A 4 5.61 -20.87 2.69
C SER A 4 5.32 -21.14 4.17
N ASP A 5 6.03 -22.08 4.77
CA ASP A 5 5.79 -22.51 6.16
C ASP A 5 6.23 -21.44 7.15
N HIS A 6 7.36 -20.78 6.85
CA HIS A 6 7.83 -19.65 7.65
C HIS A 6 6.84 -18.48 7.59
N VAL A 7 6.38 -18.11 6.39
CA VAL A 7 5.40 -17.03 6.21
C VAL A 7 4.09 -17.36 6.91
N ALA A 8 3.59 -18.58 6.80
CA ALA A 8 2.35 -19.00 7.47
C ALA A 8 2.46 -18.87 8.99
N THR A 9 3.58 -19.29 9.58
CA THR A 9 3.82 -19.16 11.03
C THR A 9 3.83 -17.71 11.47
N VAL A 10 4.60 -16.86 10.78
CA VAL A 10 4.70 -15.42 11.12
C VAL A 10 3.36 -14.70 10.95
N VAL A 11 2.61 -15.01 9.90
CA VAL A 11 1.27 -14.43 9.67
C VAL A 11 0.32 -14.81 10.80
N ALA A 12 0.34 -16.05 11.28
CA ALA A 12 -0.49 -16.48 12.40
C ALA A 12 -0.16 -15.69 13.67
N GLU A 13 1.12 -15.56 14.01
CA GLU A 13 1.58 -14.77 15.17
C GLU A 13 1.16 -13.29 15.08
N VAL A 14 1.31 -12.68 13.90
CA VAL A 14 0.91 -11.28 13.68
C VAL A 14 -0.60 -11.11 13.85
N ARG A 15 -1.40 -12.05 13.33
CA ARG A 15 -2.86 -12.03 13.48
C ARG A 15 -3.32 -12.16 14.93
N GLU A 16 -2.68 -13.01 15.71
CA GLU A 16 -2.95 -13.11 17.15
C GLU A 16 -2.67 -11.79 17.86
N ARG A 17 -1.55 -11.14 17.54
CA ARG A 17 -1.21 -9.82 18.09
C ARG A 17 -2.22 -8.73 17.69
N ILE A 18 -2.69 -8.74 16.43
CA ILE A 18 -3.75 -7.82 15.96
C ILE A 18 -5.05 -8.08 16.73
N ALA A 19 -5.47 -9.35 16.86
CA ALA A 19 -6.69 -9.71 17.58
C ALA A 19 -6.65 -9.24 19.04
N ALA A 20 -5.56 -9.52 19.75
CA ALA A 20 -5.36 -9.09 21.11
C ALA A 20 -5.33 -7.54 21.25
N ALA A 21 -4.76 -6.84 20.29
CA ALA A 21 -4.75 -5.37 20.29
C ALA A 21 -6.16 -4.79 20.05
N ARG A 22 -6.94 -5.37 19.12
CA ARG A 22 -8.33 -4.99 18.86
C ARG A 22 -9.20 -5.17 20.10
N GLU A 23 -9.03 -6.29 20.81
CA GLU A 23 -9.75 -6.59 22.04
C GLU A 23 -9.42 -5.55 23.12
N ARG A 24 -8.14 -5.24 23.35
CA ARG A 24 -7.72 -4.20 24.30
C ARG A 24 -8.22 -2.81 23.93
N GLY A 25 -8.28 -2.49 22.66
CA GLY A 25 -8.75 -1.19 22.15
C GLY A 25 -10.27 -1.00 22.30
N GLY A 26 -11.04 -2.08 22.31
CA GLY A 26 -12.50 -2.06 22.51
C GLY A 26 -13.32 -1.39 21.41
N HIS A 27 -12.68 -1.00 20.28
CA HIS A 27 -13.36 -0.26 19.21
C HIS A 27 -13.91 -1.15 18.08
N GLY A 28 -13.59 -2.44 18.07
CA GLY A 28 -14.11 -3.41 17.10
C GLY A 28 -13.72 -3.14 15.63
N GLN A 29 -12.76 -2.22 15.38
CA GLN A 29 -12.35 -1.84 14.03
C GLN A 29 -11.74 -3.01 13.26
N ASP A 30 -11.96 -3.02 11.95
CA ASP A 30 -11.28 -3.93 11.06
C ASP A 30 -9.83 -3.50 10.82
N VAL A 31 -8.93 -4.49 10.78
CA VAL A 31 -7.50 -4.28 10.51
C VAL A 31 -7.11 -5.11 9.31
N THR A 32 -6.68 -4.46 8.24
CA THR A 32 -6.14 -5.12 7.06
C THR A 32 -4.64 -5.32 7.23
N LEU A 33 -4.20 -6.58 7.18
CA LEU A 33 -2.78 -6.92 7.16
C LEU A 33 -2.28 -6.90 5.72
N ILE A 34 -1.23 -6.11 5.47
CA ILE A 34 -0.57 -5.99 4.17
C ILE A 34 0.82 -6.63 4.28
N ALA A 35 1.08 -7.63 3.44
CA ALA A 35 2.41 -8.23 3.34
C ALA A 35 3.30 -7.41 2.40
N VAL A 36 4.31 -6.72 2.95
CA VAL A 36 5.26 -5.96 2.14
C VAL A 36 6.33 -6.91 1.60
N THR A 37 6.29 -7.15 0.29
CA THR A 37 7.12 -8.15 -0.41
C THR A 37 8.27 -7.56 -1.21
N LYS A 38 8.57 -6.27 -0.99
CA LYS A 38 9.72 -5.60 -1.64
C LYS A 38 11.01 -6.42 -1.49
N THR A 39 11.83 -6.43 -2.53
CA THR A 39 13.12 -7.16 -2.60
C THR A 39 13.02 -8.70 -2.58
N HIS A 40 11.82 -9.26 -2.50
CA HIS A 40 11.56 -10.69 -2.61
C HIS A 40 10.94 -11.03 -3.96
N GLY A 41 11.00 -12.30 -4.35
CA GLY A 41 10.43 -12.78 -5.60
C GLY A 41 8.90 -12.95 -5.54
N PRO A 42 8.26 -13.35 -6.66
CA PRO A 42 6.82 -13.61 -6.71
C PRO A 42 6.36 -14.75 -5.81
N ASP A 43 7.26 -15.65 -5.44
CA ASP A 43 7.04 -16.74 -4.47
C ASP A 43 6.65 -16.20 -3.07
N ALA A 44 7.20 -15.06 -2.65
CA ALA A 44 6.81 -14.41 -1.39
C ALA A 44 5.37 -13.89 -1.43
N VAL A 45 4.92 -13.37 -2.58
CA VAL A 45 3.53 -12.95 -2.79
C VAL A 45 2.59 -14.16 -2.71
N MET A 46 2.93 -15.26 -3.38
CA MET A 46 2.14 -16.48 -3.35
C MET A 46 2.11 -17.10 -1.95
N ALA A 47 3.24 -17.09 -1.22
CA ALA A 47 3.30 -17.56 0.16
C ALA A 47 2.41 -16.73 1.09
N ALA A 48 2.40 -15.40 0.96
CA ALA A 48 1.51 -14.52 1.71
C ALA A 48 0.04 -14.84 1.43
N TRP A 49 -0.32 -15.01 0.16
CA TRP A 49 -1.69 -15.36 -0.24
C TRP A 49 -2.15 -16.69 0.34
N HIS A 50 -1.31 -17.74 0.27
CA HIS A 50 -1.62 -19.05 0.85
C HIS A 50 -1.73 -19.02 2.38
N ALA A 51 -1.02 -18.09 3.03
CA ALA A 51 -1.18 -17.79 4.46
C ALA A 51 -2.43 -16.94 4.77
N GLY A 52 -3.25 -16.64 3.75
CA GLY A 52 -4.49 -15.88 3.86
C GLY A 52 -4.29 -14.35 3.90
N VAL A 53 -3.12 -13.83 3.53
CA VAL A 53 -2.90 -12.38 3.36
C VAL A 53 -3.09 -12.04 1.88
N HIS A 54 -4.18 -11.38 1.56
CA HIS A 54 -4.58 -11.09 0.18
C HIS A 54 -4.14 -9.70 -0.29
N ASP A 55 -3.62 -8.88 0.62
CA ASP A 55 -3.12 -7.55 0.36
C ASP A 55 -1.59 -7.56 0.41
N VAL A 56 -0.94 -7.13 -0.67
CA VAL A 56 0.52 -7.13 -0.78
C VAL A 56 1.04 -5.74 -1.12
N GLY A 57 2.15 -5.36 -0.51
CA GLY A 57 2.74 -4.04 -0.65
C GLY A 57 4.09 -4.06 -1.37
N GLU A 58 4.28 -3.12 -2.29
CA GLU A 58 5.53 -2.87 -2.99
C GLU A 58 6.00 -1.43 -2.83
N ASN A 59 7.31 -1.24 -2.83
CA ASN A 59 7.89 0.09 -2.76
C ASN A 59 8.07 0.75 -4.13
N LYS A 60 8.22 -0.05 -5.19
CA LYS A 60 8.54 0.43 -6.54
C LYS A 60 7.55 -0.13 -7.55
N VAL A 61 7.07 0.76 -8.41
CA VAL A 61 6.13 0.41 -9.50
C VAL A 61 6.69 -0.68 -10.41
N GLN A 62 7.96 -0.56 -10.82
CA GLN A 62 8.59 -1.52 -11.72
C GLN A 62 8.73 -2.91 -11.11
N GLU A 63 9.03 -2.98 -9.81
CA GLU A 63 9.14 -4.26 -9.09
C GLU A 63 7.77 -4.95 -9.03
N ALA A 64 6.71 -4.19 -8.75
CA ALA A 64 5.35 -4.71 -8.76
C ALA A 64 4.92 -5.21 -10.15
N GLU A 65 5.22 -4.47 -11.21
CA GLU A 65 4.89 -4.87 -12.58
C GLU A 65 5.57 -6.18 -12.98
N SER A 66 6.86 -6.32 -12.65
CA SER A 66 7.61 -7.56 -12.90
C SER A 66 7.02 -8.75 -12.15
N LYS A 67 6.61 -8.56 -10.89
CA LYS A 67 5.99 -9.62 -10.07
C LYS A 67 4.60 -9.99 -10.55
N ARG A 68 3.77 -9.02 -10.93
CA ARG A 68 2.41 -9.25 -11.45
C ARG A 68 2.39 -10.19 -12.64
N ALA A 69 3.36 -10.10 -13.52
CA ALA A 69 3.47 -10.98 -14.68
C ALA A 69 3.68 -12.46 -14.31
N GLN A 70 4.12 -12.75 -13.08
CA GLN A 70 4.49 -14.08 -12.59
C GLN A 70 3.59 -14.58 -11.47
N VAL A 71 2.83 -13.69 -10.84
CA VAL A 71 1.90 -14.03 -9.74
C VAL A 71 0.57 -14.50 -10.33
N THR A 72 0.16 -15.71 -9.98
CA THR A 72 -1.05 -16.36 -10.49
C THR A 72 -2.25 -16.29 -9.55
N VAL A 73 -2.05 -15.70 -8.37
CA VAL A 73 -3.08 -15.56 -7.32
C VAL A 73 -3.69 -14.16 -7.30
N PRO A 74 -4.97 -13.99 -6.96
CA PRO A 74 -5.67 -12.71 -7.03
C PRO A 74 -5.42 -11.86 -5.77
N VAL A 75 -4.24 -11.26 -5.67
CA VAL A 75 -3.90 -10.33 -4.59
C VAL A 75 -4.27 -8.89 -4.94
N ARG A 76 -4.57 -8.09 -3.91
CA ARG A 76 -4.67 -6.63 -4.02
C ARG A 76 -3.27 -6.01 -3.89
N TRP A 77 -2.93 -5.16 -4.83
CA TRP A 77 -1.60 -4.55 -4.90
C TRP A 77 -1.59 -3.14 -4.30
N HIS A 78 -0.78 -2.94 -3.28
CA HIS A 78 -0.58 -1.66 -2.63
C HIS A 78 0.79 -1.08 -2.99
N LEU A 79 0.84 0.19 -3.37
CA LEU A 79 2.08 0.93 -3.48
C LEU A 79 2.34 1.67 -2.17
N VAL A 80 3.30 1.19 -1.40
CA VAL A 80 3.59 1.73 -0.06
C VAL A 80 4.82 2.65 -0.05
N GLY A 81 5.67 2.59 -1.07
CA GLY A 81 6.84 3.44 -1.21
C GLY A 81 6.54 4.80 -1.83
N HIS A 82 7.52 5.70 -1.75
CA HIS A 82 7.43 7.02 -2.39
C HIS A 82 7.19 6.89 -3.89
N LEU A 83 6.23 7.67 -4.40
CA LEU A 83 5.86 7.68 -5.80
C LEU A 83 6.32 8.95 -6.50
N GLN A 84 7.18 8.79 -7.50
CA GLN A 84 7.54 9.87 -8.40
C GLN A 84 6.39 10.17 -9.37
N ARG A 85 6.10 11.45 -9.61
CA ARG A 85 5.00 11.90 -10.47
C ARG A 85 5.03 11.28 -11.89
N ASN A 86 6.21 11.12 -12.48
CA ASN A 86 6.37 10.51 -13.81
C ASN A 86 6.02 9.01 -13.87
N LYS A 87 5.74 8.38 -12.73
CA LYS A 87 5.28 6.99 -12.62
C LYS A 87 3.78 6.86 -12.33
N ALA A 88 3.04 7.97 -12.27
CA ALA A 88 1.61 7.98 -11.96
C ALA A 88 0.79 7.05 -12.88
N LYS A 89 1.09 7.03 -14.18
CA LYS A 89 0.41 6.17 -15.16
C LYS A 89 0.51 4.66 -14.80
N ASN A 90 1.66 4.23 -14.36
CA ASN A 90 1.86 2.84 -13.93
C ASN A 90 1.29 2.60 -12.53
N ALA A 91 1.34 3.61 -11.66
CA ALA A 91 0.76 3.55 -10.31
C ALA A 91 -0.77 3.45 -10.34
N ALA A 92 -1.43 3.96 -11.37
CA ALA A 92 -2.89 3.81 -11.56
C ALA A 92 -3.35 2.35 -11.70
N LYS A 93 -2.44 1.40 -11.88
CA LYS A 93 -2.74 -0.05 -11.92
C LYS A 93 -2.81 -0.69 -10.51
N PHE A 94 -2.40 0.01 -9.48
CA PHE A 94 -2.50 -0.47 -8.09
C PHE A 94 -3.94 -0.37 -7.58
N ASP A 95 -4.26 -1.13 -6.55
CA ASP A 95 -5.55 -1.08 -5.88
C ASP A 95 -5.58 0.05 -4.84
N LEU A 96 -4.44 0.33 -4.19
CA LEU A 96 -4.29 1.43 -3.25
C LEU A 96 -2.88 2.01 -3.30
N VAL A 97 -2.77 3.33 -3.39
CA VAL A 97 -1.51 4.08 -3.26
C VAL A 97 -1.45 4.78 -1.91
N HIS A 98 -0.45 4.45 -1.08
CA HIS A 98 -0.33 4.95 0.29
C HIS A 98 0.43 6.27 0.40
N SER A 99 1.05 6.75 -0.68
CA SER A 99 2.06 7.81 -0.65
C SER A 99 1.66 9.06 -1.43
N LEU A 100 0.38 9.45 -1.37
CA LEU A 100 -0.05 10.73 -1.93
C LEU A 100 0.47 11.87 -1.05
N ASP A 101 1.56 12.50 -1.46
CA ASP A 101 2.32 13.47 -0.68
C ASP A 101 2.29 14.90 -1.22
N SER A 102 1.61 15.14 -2.32
CA SER A 102 1.50 16.44 -2.95
C SER A 102 0.29 16.59 -3.88
N GLU A 103 -0.23 17.81 -4.03
CA GLU A 103 -1.31 18.11 -4.97
C GLU A 103 -0.90 17.80 -6.42
N ARG A 104 0.37 18.03 -6.78
CA ARG A 104 0.89 17.70 -8.12
C ARG A 104 0.83 16.20 -8.41
N LEU A 105 1.07 15.38 -7.40
CA LEU A 105 0.93 13.94 -7.53
C LEU A 105 -0.54 13.54 -7.61
N ALA A 106 -1.42 14.19 -6.85
CA ALA A 106 -2.87 13.95 -6.90
C ALA A 106 -3.43 14.18 -8.32
N VAL A 107 -3.08 15.31 -8.94
CA VAL A 107 -3.48 15.61 -10.32
C VAL A 107 -2.98 14.53 -11.28
N ALA A 108 -1.70 14.17 -11.21
CA ALA A 108 -1.13 13.15 -12.08
C ALA A 108 -1.77 11.76 -11.92
N LEU A 109 -2.12 11.38 -10.68
CA LEU A 109 -2.83 10.13 -10.40
C LEU A 109 -4.28 10.18 -10.89
N ASN A 110 -4.98 11.30 -10.71
CA ASN A 110 -6.34 11.51 -11.20
C ASN A 110 -6.41 11.39 -12.72
N ASP A 111 -5.49 12.06 -13.43
CA ASP A 111 -5.41 11.99 -14.89
C ASP A 111 -5.14 10.55 -15.36
N ALA A 112 -4.19 9.87 -14.72
CA ALA A 112 -3.85 8.48 -15.03
C ALA A 112 -5.00 7.49 -14.74
N ALA A 113 -5.75 7.70 -13.67
CA ALA A 113 -6.92 6.91 -13.33
C ALA A 113 -8.07 7.16 -14.32
N GLY A 114 -8.27 8.42 -14.75
CA GLY A 114 -9.21 8.79 -15.79
C GLY A 114 -8.89 8.16 -17.14
N GLU A 115 -7.63 8.18 -17.58
CA GLU A 115 -7.18 7.47 -18.79
C GLU A 115 -7.44 5.96 -18.72
N ALA A 116 -7.28 5.37 -17.52
CA ALA A 116 -7.52 3.95 -17.27
C ALA A 116 -9.01 3.63 -17.04
N GLN A 117 -9.89 4.62 -17.03
CA GLN A 117 -11.33 4.52 -16.77
C GLN A 117 -11.64 3.79 -15.45
N ARG A 118 -10.90 4.11 -14.40
CA ARG A 118 -11.08 3.52 -13.06
C ARG A 118 -10.96 4.56 -11.95
N VAL A 119 -11.52 4.25 -10.80
CA VAL A 119 -11.25 4.97 -9.55
C VAL A 119 -10.02 4.36 -8.91
N LEU A 120 -9.07 5.19 -8.52
CA LEU A 120 -7.87 4.79 -7.78
C LEU A 120 -8.01 5.22 -6.32
N GLU A 121 -7.96 4.27 -5.41
CA GLU A 121 -7.92 4.57 -3.98
C GLU A 121 -6.53 5.07 -3.58
N VAL A 122 -6.49 6.15 -2.78
CA VAL A 122 -5.25 6.73 -2.29
C VAL A 122 -5.33 7.09 -0.81
N LEU A 123 -4.20 7.02 -0.11
CA LEU A 123 -4.04 7.57 1.23
C LEU A 123 -3.16 8.81 1.17
N VAL A 124 -3.58 9.87 1.82
CA VAL A 124 -2.80 11.11 1.95
C VAL A 124 -1.66 10.86 2.94
N GLN A 125 -0.43 11.03 2.48
CA GLN A 125 0.75 10.92 3.33
C GLN A 125 1.01 12.24 4.05
N VAL A 126 1.12 12.18 5.37
CA VAL A 126 1.36 13.34 6.23
C VAL A 126 2.72 13.23 6.90
N ASN A 127 3.52 14.30 6.85
CA ASN A 127 4.76 14.41 7.58
C ASN A 127 4.50 14.90 9.00
N VAL A 128 4.23 13.97 9.90
CA VAL A 128 3.92 14.28 11.31
C VAL A 128 5.16 14.69 12.10
N SER A 129 6.34 14.17 11.72
CA SER A 129 7.61 14.49 12.42
C SER A 129 8.12 15.91 12.15
N GLY A 130 7.68 16.54 11.06
CA GLY A 130 8.17 17.84 10.62
C GLY A 130 9.60 17.86 10.07
N GLU A 131 10.22 16.67 9.91
CA GLU A 131 11.56 16.56 9.32
C GLU A 131 11.53 16.91 7.84
N GLY A 132 12.29 17.92 7.41
CA GLY A 132 12.29 18.38 6.02
C GLY A 132 12.82 17.38 4.99
N THR A 133 13.43 16.28 5.44
CA THR A 133 13.91 15.18 4.59
C THR A 133 12.85 14.13 4.29
N LYS A 134 11.68 14.19 4.95
CA LYS A 134 10.57 13.25 4.77
C LYS A 134 9.49 13.83 3.87
N SER A 135 8.93 12.98 3.01
CA SER A 135 7.79 13.32 2.15
C SER A 135 6.49 13.38 2.96
N GLY A 136 5.50 14.06 2.44
CA GLY A 136 4.16 14.19 3.01
C GLY A 136 3.73 15.64 3.16
N PHE A 137 2.43 15.86 3.18
CA PHE A 137 1.86 17.16 3.51
C PHE A 137 2.19 17.55 4.95
N ALA A 138 2.40 18.81 5.21
CA ALA A 138 2.53 19.30 6.58
C ALA A 138 1.20 19.14 7.33
N LEU A 139 1.26 18.81 8.62
CA LEU A 139 0.06 18.56 9.41
C LEU A 139 -0.92 19.74 9.40
N HIS A 140 -0.40 20.97 9.43
CA HIS A 140 -1.23 22.20 9.44
C HIS A 140 -1.90 22.50 8.09
N GLU A 141 -1.44 21.89 6.98
CA GLU A 141 -2.02 22.08 5.65
C GLU A 141 -3.23 21.15 5.40
N LEU A 142 -3.39 20.08 6.18
CA LEU A 142 -4.38 19.05 5.94
C LEU A 142 -5.81 19.54 5.73
N PRO A 143 -6.37 20.49 6.53
CA PRO A 143 -7.72 20.95 6.30
C PRO A 143 -7.92 21.52 4.89
N THR A 144 -6.99 22.37 4.46
CA THR A 144 -7.02 23.02 3.14
C THR A 144 -6.76 22.00 2.02
N VAL A 145 -5.84 21.05 2.23
CA VAL A 145 -5.56 19.98 1.27
C VAL A 145 -6.78 19.08 1.09
N ALA A 146 -7.46 18.69 2.17
CA ALA A 146 -8.64 17.85 2.10
C ALA A 146 -9.76 18.52 1.26
N GLU A 147 -9.97 19.81 1.42
CA GLU A 147 -10.94 20.58 0.62
C GLU A 147 -10.58 20.62 -0.88
N ARG A 148 -9.29 20.68 -1.21
CA ARG A 148 -8.83 20.73 -2.61
C ARG A 148 -8.80 19.37 -3.29
N LEU A 149 -8.66 18.29 -2.53
CA LEU A 149 -8.64 16.93 -3.05
C LEU A 149 -10.04 16.32 -3.19
N HIS A 150 -11.06 16.98 -2.66
CA HIS A 150 -12.46 16.60 -2.78
C HIS A 150 -13.04 17.12 -4.10
#